data_62da2ac7bfbc25691bf14d26bbffb4b0
#
_entry.id   62da2ac7bfbc25691bf14d26bbffb4b0
#
_cell.length_a   1.000
_cell.length_b   1.000
_cell.length_c   1.000
_cell.angle_alpha   90.00
_cell.angle_beta   90.00
_cell.angle_gamma   90.00
#
_symmetry.space_group_name_H-M   'P 1'
#
loop_
_entity.id
_entity.type
_entity.pdbx_description
1 polymer ?
#
loop_
_entity_poly.entity_id
_entity_poly.type
_entity_poly.pdbx_seq_one_letter_code
_entity_poly.pdbx_strand_id
1 'polypeptide(L)'
;MAILHVNESEFDREVLQDSGTVLVDFWATWCGPCRMLAPILEELSGQHPELKIVKVDVDENRELALRYGIESIPTLLVFKGGQVADRSVGLVSPQGILALVK
;
A
#
# COMPACT_ATOMS: atom_id res chain seq x y z
N MET A 1 10.55 -10.36 -2.62
CA MET A 1 9.17 -10.82 -2.49
C MET A 1 8.28 -10.10 -3.49
N ALA A 2 7.33 -10.79 -4.07
CA ALA A 2 6.42 -10.17 -5.01
C ALA A 2 5.42 -9.25 -4.30
N ILE A 3 4.97 -8.23 -5.02
CA ILE A 3 3.90 -7.36 -4.54
C ILE A 3 2.57 -8.11 -4.68
N LEU A 4 1.75 -8.09 -3.63
CA LEU A 4 0.46 -8.76 -3.62
C LEU A 4 -0.64 -7.79 -4.05
N HIS A 5 -1.52 -8.24 -4.93
CA HIS A 5 -2.76 -7.54 -5.24
C HIS A 5 -3.87 -8.17 -4.40
N VAL A 6 -4.51 -7.38 -3.55
CA VAL A 6 -5.42 -7.87 -2.52
C VAL A 6 -6.78 -7.21 -2.68
N ASN A 7 -7.83 -8.00 -2.60
CA ASN A 7 -9.21 -7.50 -2.58
C ASN A 7 -9.77 -7.54 -1.15
N GLU A 8 -11.03 -7.11 -1.01
CA GLU A 8 -11.69 -7.03 0.30
C GLU A 8 -11.71 -8.35 1.04
N SER A 9 -11.93 -9.47 0.32
CA SER A 9 -12.01 -10.79 0.95
C SER A 9 -10.67 -11.27 1.50
N GLU A 10 -9.56 -10.72 1.02
CA GLU A 10 -8.21 -11.14 1.40
C GLU A 10 -7.55 -10.16 2.37
N PHE A 11 -8.11 -8.95 2.50
CA PHE A 11 -7.45 -7.86 3.22
C PHE A 11 -7.22 -8.19 4.69
N ASP A 12 -8.21 -8.79 5.34
CA ASP A 12 -8.09 -9.16 6.75
C ASP A 12 -6.91 -10.11 6.94
N ARG A 13 -6.83 -11.16 6.14
CA ARG A 13 -5.76 -12.17 6.25
C ARG A 13 -4.39 -11.60 5.93
N GLU A 14 -4.29 -10.83 4.83
CA GLU A 14 -2.99 -10.39 4.33
C GLU A 14 -2.45 -9.16 5.04
N VAL A 15 -3.31 -8.33 5.60
CA VAL A 15 -2.91 -7.06 6.19
C VAL A 15 -3.19 -7.02 7.70
N LEU A 16 -4.43 -7.27 8.10
CA LEU A 16 -4.84 -7.05 9.49
C LEU A 16 -4.31 -8.13 10.43
N GLN A 17 -4.16 -9.36 9.93
CA GLN A 17 -3.64 -10.48 10.72
C GLN A 17 -2.13 -10.61 10.66
N ASP A 18 -1.45 -9.79 9.85
CA ASP A 18 0.00 -9.78 9.79
C ASP A 18 0.55 -9.06 11.03
N SER A 19 1.44 -9.74 11.77
CA SER A 19 2.01 -9.19 13.00
C SER A 19 3.13 -8.19 12.73
N GLY A 20 3.63 -8.11 11.50
CA GLY A 20 4.72 -7.24 11.11
C GLY A 20 4.25 -5.95 10.45
N THR A 21 5.11 -5.37 9.63
CA THR A 21 4.85 -4.14 8.89
C THR A 21 4.37 -4.48 7.48
N VAL A 22 3.25 -3.88 7.08
CA VAL A 22 2.69 -4.03 5.73
C VAL A 22 2.48 -2.64 5.14
N LEU A 23 3.01 -2.43 3.94
CA LEU A 23 2.78 -1.20 3.18
C LEU A 23 1.63 -1.45 2.20
N VAL A 24 0.56 -0.67 2.31
CA VAL A 24 -0.62 -0.80 1.46
C VAL A 24 -0.73 0.39 0.53
N ASP A 25 -0.78 0.12 -0.78
CA ASP A 25 -0.92 1.13 -1.83
C ASP A 25 -2.36 1.10 -2.36
N PHE A 26 -3.12 2.16 -2.07
CA PHE A 26 -4.44 2.36 -2.66
C PHE A 26 -4.26 3.12 -3.97
N TRP A 27 -4.66 2.50 -5.09
CA TRP A 27 -4.38 2.99 -6.44
C TRP A 27 -5.55 2.76 -7.38
N ALA A 28 -5.46 3.30 -8.59
CA ALA A 28 -6.42 3.01 -9.67
C ALA A 28 -5.68 2.96 -11.01
N THR A 29 -6.27 2.25 -11.97
CA THR A 29 -5.65 2.05 -13.29
C THR A 29 -5.53 3.34 -14.08
N TRP A 30 -6.45 4.29 -13.88
CA TRP A 30 -6.49 5.58 -14.60
C TRP A 30 -5.61 6.66 -13.97
N CYS A 31 -4.99 6.38 -12.86
CA CYS A 31 -4.26 7.36 -12.07
C CYS A 31 -2.80 7.47 -12.54
N GLY A 32 -2.43 8.61 -13.10
CA GLY A 32 -1.06 8.87 -13.57
C GLY A 32 0.00 8.76 -12.49
N PRO A 33 -0.14 9.46 -11.35
CA PRO A 33 0.83 9.33 -10.26
C PRO A 33 0.94 7.91 -9.71
N CYS A 34 -0.16 7.13 -9.72
CA CYS A 34 -0.13 5.73 -9.30
C CYS A 34 0.77 4.92 -10.22
N ARG A 35 0.72 5.18 -11.53
CA ARG A 35 1.59 4.50 -12.50
C ARG A 35 3.05 4.88 -12.34
N MET A 36 3.32 6.09 -11.88
CA MET A 36 4.69 6.54 -11.58
C MET A 36 5.21 5.89 -10.30
N LEU A 37 4.34 5.63 -9.34
CA LEU A 37 4.72 5.00 -8.08
C LEU A 37 4.98 3.51 -8.26
N ALA A 38 4.30 2.85 -9.19
CA ALA A 38 4.40 1.40 -9.38
C ALA A 38 5.84 0.89 -9.55
N PRO A 39 6.68 1.46 -10.45
CA PRO A 39 8.07 1.00 -10.57
C PRO A 39 8.91 1.28 -9.34
N ILE A 40 8.60 2.33 -8.59
CA ILE A 40 9.29 2.62 -7.33
C ILE A 40 9.02 1.50 -6.32
N LEU A 41 7.76 1.07 -6.19
CA LEU A 41 7.41 -0.03 -5.31
C LEU A 41 8.03 -1.35 -5.75
N GLU A 42 8.07 -1.60 -7.06
CA GLU A 42 8.72 -2.80 -7.60
C GLU A 42 10.20 -2.84 -7.24
N GLU A 43 10.89 -1.72 -7.40
CA GLU A 43 12.30 -1.62 -7.07
C GLU A 43 12.55 -1.83 -5.58
N LEU A 44 11.73 -1.19 -4.73
CA LEU A 44 11.83 -1.37 -3.28
C LEU A 44 11.56 -2.81 -2.86
N SER A 45 10.59 -3.47 -3.49
CA SER A 45 10.29 -4.86 -3.23
C SER A 45 11.49 -5.77 -3.53
N GLY A 46 12.21 -5.47 -4.61
CA GLY A 46 13.42 -6.21 -4.98
C GLY A 46 14.59 -5.98 -4.03
N GLN A 47 14.75 -4.73 -3.57
CA GLN A 47 15.85 -4.34 -2.69
C GLN A 47 15.59 -4.68 -1.22
N HIS A 48 14.33 -4.75 -0.83
CA HIS A 48 13.89 -4.99 0.56
C HIS A 48 12.88 -6.12 0.60
N PRO A 49 13.33 -7.37 0.39
CA PRO A 49 12.40 -8.52 0.33
C PRO A 49 11.65 -8.77 1.64
N GLU A 50 12.14 -8.21 2.74
CA GLU A 50 11.47 -8.28 4.02
C GLU A 50 10.23 -7.37 4.09
N LEU A 51 10.14 -6.38 3.19
CA LEU A 51 9.01 -5.43 3.17
C LEU A 51 7.83 -6.05 2.43
N LYS A 52 6.72 -6.23 3.13
CA LYS A 52 5.48 -6.72 2.52
C LYS A 52 4.72 -5.54 1.92
N ILE A 53 4.50 -5.60 0.61
CA ILE A 53 3.78 -4.56 -0.13
C ILE A 53 2.49 -5.16 -0.69
N VAL A 54 1.37 -4.48 -0.43
CA VAL A 54 0.04 -4.89 -0.85
C VAL A 54 -0.58 -3.76 -1.66
N LYS A 55 -1.19 -4.08 -2.80
CA LYS A 55 -1.89 -3.10 -3.63
C LYS A 55 -3.38 -3.37 -3.61
N VAL A 56 -4.16 -2.30 -3.43
CA VAL A 56 -5.62 -2.35 -3.41
C VAL A 56 -6.16 -1.37 -4.46
N ASP A 57 -6.83 -1.90 -5.47
CA ASP A 57 -7.50 -1.09 -6.50
C ASP A 57 -8.78 -0.49 -5.90
N VAL A 58 -8.85 0.84 -5.81
CA VAL A 58 -9.97 1.51 -5.16
C VAL A 58 -11.28 1.36 -5.92
N ASP A 59 -11.22 1.19 -7.23
CA ASP A 59 -12.43 1.02 -8.03
C ASP A 59 -13.07 -0.35 -7.84
N GLU A 60 -12.24 -1.36 -7.59
CA GLU A 60 -12.71 -2.72 -7.32
C GLU A 60 -12.99 -2.97 -5.84
N ASN A 61 -12.49 -2.11 -4.95
CA ASN A 61 -12.57 -2.30 -3.51
C ASN A 61 -13.02 -1.01 -2.83
N ARG A 62 -14.20 -0.52 -3.23
CA ARG A 62 -14.71 0.77 -2.76
C ARG A 62 -14.94 0.83 -1.25
N GLU A 63 -15.41 -0.26 -0.65
CA GLU A 63 -15.65 -0.27 0.78
C GLU A 63 -14.38 -0.18 1.60
N LEU A 64 -13.30 -0.81 1.14
CA LEU A 64 -12.00 -0.67 1.79
C LEU A 64 -11.52 0.78 1.71
N ALA A 65 -11.63 1.39 0.53
CA ALA A 65 -11.22 2.79 0.35
C ALA A 65 -12.01 3.71 1.28
N LEU A 66 -13.32 3.50 1.40
CA LEU A 66 -14.16 4.27 2.32
C LEU A 66 -13.78 4.05 3.78
N ARG A 67 -13.54 2.81 4.15
CA ARG A 67 -13.16 2.44 5.53
C ARG A 67 -11.93 3.20 6.00
N TYR A 68 -10.95 3.37 5.12
CA TYR A 68 -9.69 4.03 5.47
C TYR A 68 -9.64 5.50 5.04
N GLY A 69 -10.78 6.06 4.61
CA GLY A 69 -10.86 7.48 4.28
C GLY A 69 -9.99 7.89 3.10
N ILE A 70 -9.90 7.02 2.08
CA ILE A 70 -9.09 7.30 0.90
C ILE A 70 -9.84 8.28 0.00
N GLU A 71 -9.34 9.52 -0.09
CA GLU A 71 -9.92 10.57 -0.91
C GLU A 71 -9.09 10.89 -2.15
N SER A 72 -7.78 10.72 -2.03
CA SER A 72 -6.84 10.97 -3.11
C SER A 72 -5.95 9.74 -3.30
N ILE A 73 -5.53 9.49 -4.53
CA ILE A 73 -4.64 8.37 -4.85
C ILE A 73 -3.43 8.85 -5.64
N PRO A 74 -2.27 8.20 -5.47
CA PRO A 74 -2.07 7.07 -4.57
C PRO A 74 -2.07 7.51 -3.10
N THR A 75 -2.53 6.64 -2.23
CA THR A 75 -2.37 6.79 -0.78
C THR A 75 -1.69 5.54 -0.27
N LEU A 76 -0.60 5.73 0.44
CA LEU A 76 0.11 4.66 1.12
C LEU A 76 -0.29 4.65 2.59
N LEU A 77 -0.69 3.50 3.09
CA LEU A 77 -0.89 3.28 4.53
C LEU A 77 0.14 2.28 5.01
N VAL A 78 0.74 2.57 6.15
CA VAL A 78 1.63 1.61 6.82
C VAL A 78 0.86 0.97 7.96
N PHE A 79 0.75 -0.35 7.92
CA PHE A 79 0.15 -1.13 9.00
C PHE A 79 1.26 -1.78 9.82
N LYS A 80 1.13 -1.71 11.13
CA LYS A 80 2.04 -2.40 12.06
C LYS A 80 1.19 -3.17 13.06
N GLY A 81 1.33 -4.49 13.07
CA GLY A 81 0.53 -5.34 13.92
C GLY A 81 -0.97 -5.20 13.65
N GLY A 82 -1.33 -4.98 12.38
CA GLY A 82 -2.72 -4.86 11.96
C GLY A 82 -3.35 -3.49 12.17
N GLN A 83 -2.57 -2.48 12.60
CA GLN A 83 -3.08 -1.13 12.86
C GLN A 83 -2.37 -0.10 12.01
N VAL A 84 -3.09 0.93 11.57
CA VAL A 84 -2.50 2.01 10.78
C VAL A 84 -1.52 2.78 11.64
N ALA A 85 -0.25 2.79 11.22
CA ALA A 85 0.83 3.49 11.91
C ALA A 85 1.20 4.81 11.23
N ASP A 86 1.05 4.90 9.91
CA ASP A 86 1.40 6.10 9.16
C ASP A 86 0.64 6.15 7.84
N ARG A 87 0.62 7.34 7.22
CA ARG A 87 -0.10 7.61 5.97
C ARG A 87 0.70 8.59 5.13
N SER A 88 0.70 8.37 3.81
CA SER A 88 1.29 9.30 2.85
C SER A 88 0.37 9.42 1.64
N VAL A 89 0.05 10.65 1.23
CA VAL A 89 -0.83 10.92 0.10
C VAL A 89 -0.01 11.48 -1.05
N GLY A 90 -0.18 10.91 -2.23
CA GLY A 90 0.51 11.36 -3.44
C GLY A 90 1.79 10.59 -3.72
N LEU A 91 2.46 10.99 -4.79
CA LEU A 91 3.74 10.39 -5.20
C LEU A 91 4.80 10.71 -4.15
N VAL A 92 5.57 9.69 -3.77
CA VAL A 92 6.58 9.81 -2.73
C VAL A 92 7.86 9.12 -3.20
N SER A 93 9.01 9.65 -2.78
CA SER A 93 10.32 9.11 -3.14
C SER A 93 10.58 7.77 -2.46
N PRO A 94 11.50 6.95 -3.01
CA PRO A 94 11.90 5.70 -2.34
C PRO A 94 12.35 5.93 -0.90
N GLN A 95 13.13 6.98 -0.66
CA GLN A 95 13.61 7.33 0.68
C GLN A 95 12.46 7.69 1.61
N GLY A 96 11.46 8.40 1.08
CA GLY A 96 10.26 8.76 1.84
C GLY A 96 9.47 7.53 2.25
N ILE A 97 9.35 6.54 1.36
CA ILE A 97 8.67 5.28 1.65
C ILE A 97 9.42 4.52 2.75
N LEU A 98 10.73 4.41 2.63
CA LEU A 98 11.55 3.72 3.65
C LEU A 98 11.43 4.39 5.01
N ALA A 99 11.34 5.71 5.04
CA ALA A 99 11.13 6.45 6.29
C ALA A 99 9.77 6.13 6.92
N LEU A 100 8.73 5.96 6.09
CA LEU A 100 7.38 5.63 6.58
C LEU A 100 7.33 4.27 7.28
N VAL A 101 8.03 3.28 6.72
CA VAL A 101 7.90 1.90 7.21
C VAL A 101 8.83 1.57 8.38
N LYS A 102 9.65 2.48 8.78
CA LYS A 102 10.55 2.28 9.93
C LYS A 102 9.82 2.08 11.25
#